data_8817c27e1edf019e67474e34e9ec4ff3
#
_entry.id   8817c27e1edf019e67474e34e9ec4ff3
#
_cell.length_a   1.000
_cell.length_b   1.000
_cell.length_c   1.000
_cell.angle_alpha   90.00
_cell.angle_beta   90.00
_cell.angle_gamma   90.00
#
_symmetry.space_group_name_H-M   'P 1'
#
loop_
_entity.id
_entity.type
_entity.pdbx_description
1 polymer ?
#
loop_
_entity_poly.entity_id
_entity_poly.type
_entity_poly.pdbx_seq_one_letter_code
_entity_poly.pdbx_strand_id
1 'polypeptide(L)'
;MGLRIGELCGLTWADIDIENRVLYVHRTVQRICTCNSDGKKTKIIISVPKSDTSFREIAIPEFLAEYFMAFKGDDNYYVLSGSEKIVEPRAYQYRYKRVLSESNSGDHTYHGLRHTFATNCIQNGFDVKTLSMILGHKTVNITLNRYVHPDYVHERKLMNKLAMLF
;
A
#
# COMPACT_ATOMS: atom_id res chain seq x y z
N MET A 1 5.27 -2.36 0.29
CA MET A 1 4.40 -2.50 -0.90
C MET A 1 3.42 -1.32 -1.08
N GLY A 2 3.38 -0.34 -0.21
CA GLY A 2 2.65 0.92 -0.40
C GLY A 2 1.11 0.83 -0.48
N LEU A 3 0.49 -0.21 0.08
CA LEU A 3 -0.98 -0.36 0.10
C LEU A 3 -1.66 0.79 0.85
N ARG A 4 -2.88 1.16 0.44
CA ARG A 4 -3.74 2.02 1.25
C ARG A 4 -4.24 1.23 2.46
N ILE A 5 -4.51 1.93 3.57
CA ILE A 5 -4.96 1.27 4.81
C ILE A 5 -6.23 0.43 4.60
N GLY A 6 -7.18 0.92 3.81
CA GLY A 6 -8.40 0.16 3.49
C GLY A 6 -8.13 -1.07 2.63
N GLU A 7 -7.16 -1.02 1.73
CA GLU A 7 -6.71 -2.16 0.92
C GLU A 7 -6.04 -3.21 1.81
N LEU A 8 -5.15 -2.78 2.70
CA LEU A 8 -4.49 -3.66 3.66
C LEU A 8 -5.49 -4.35 4.59
N CYS A 9 -6.50 -3.62 5.09
CA CYS A 9 -7.54 -4.19 5.93
C CYS A 9 -8.46 -5.17 5.19
N GLY A 10 -8.56 -5.05 3.87
CA GLY A 10 -9.35 -5.95 3.02
C GLY A 10 -8.59 -7.16 2.48
N LEU A 11 -7.28 -7.23 2.70
CA LEU A 11 -6.42 -8.27 2.14
C LEU A 11 -6.67 -9.61 2.83
N THR A 12 -6.92 -10.66 2.06
CA THR A 12 -7.01 -12.06 2.50
C THR A 12 -5.85 -12.87 1.96
N TRP A 13 -5.65 -14.08 2.47
CA TRP A 13 -4.60 -14.97 1.98
C TRP A 13 -4.85 -15.44 0.54
N ALA A 14 -6.12 -15.54 0.10
CA ALA A 14 -6.45 -15.80 -1.31
C ALA A 14 -5.94 -14.72 -2.28
N ASP A 15 -5.65 -13.52 -1.79
CA ASP A 15 -5.13 -12.41 -2.60
C ASP A 15 -3.60 -12.46 -2.79
N ILE A 16 -2.93 -13.44 -2.18
CA ILE A 16 -1.47 -13.56 -2.17
C ILE A 16 -1.07 -14.87 -2.84
N ASP A 17 -0.68 -14.76 -4.11
CA ASP A 17 -0.06 -15.87 -4.83
C ASP A 17 1.44 -15.88 -4.50
N ILE A 18 1.81 -16.77 -3.58
CA ILE A 18 3.20 -16.87 -3.09
C ILE A 18 4.08 -17.51 -4.17
N GLU A 19 3.57 -18.48 -4.93
CA GLU A 19 4.34 -19.19 -5.96
C GLU A 19 4.74 -18.26 -7.10
N ASN A 20 3.77 -17.49 -7.63
CA ASN A 20 4.00 -16.53 -8.69
C ASN A 20 4.50 -15.16 -8.15
N ARG A 21 4.56 -15.01 -6.84
CA ARG A 21 4.98 -13.77 -6.15
C ARG A 21 4.16 -12.56 -6.58
N VAL A 22 2.83 -12.72 -6.59
CA VAL A 22 1.87 -11.67 -6.95
C VAL A 22 0.90 -11.42 -5.81
N LEU A 23 0.66 -10.15 -5.52
CA LEU A 23 -0.39 -9.68 -4.62
C LEU A 23 -1.47 -8.98 -5.42
N TYR A 24 -2.71 -9.45 -5.30
CA TYR A 24 -3.89 -8.89 -5.95
C TYR A 24 -4.58 -7.89 -5.04
N VAL A 25 -4.69 -6.64 -5.50
CA VAL A 25 -5.42 -5.59 -4.78
C VAL A 25 -6.74 -5.35 -5.49
N HIS A 26 -7.83 -5.89 -4.96
CA HIS A 26 -9.14 -5.81 -5.59
C HIS A 26 -10.29 -5.45 -4.64
N ARG A 27 -9.99 -5.13 -3.38
CA ARG A 27 -10.99 -4.69 -2.41
C ARG A 27 -10.44 -3.66 -1.45
N THR A 28 -11.33 -2.86 -0.89
CA THR A 28 -11.01 -1.89 0.14
C THR A 28 -12.08 -1.85 1.21
N VAL A 29 -11.66 -1.66 2.44
CA VAL A 29 -12.53 -1.55 3.62
C VAL A 29 -12.65 -0.09 3.98
N GLN A 30 -13.89 0.36 4.13
CA GLN A 30 -14.19 1.73 4.53
C GLN A 30 -15.33 1.75 5.56
N ARG A 31 -15.28 2.71 6.48
CA ARG A 31 -16.41 3.03 7.35
C ARG A 31 -17.12 4.23 6.78
N ILE A 32 -18.38 4.06 6.41
CA ILE A 32 -19.22 5.16 5.91
C ILE A 32 -20.28 5.55 6.93
N CYS A 33 -20.65 6.84 6.93
CA CYS A 33 -21.84 7.30 7.66
C CYS A 33 -23.08 6.97 6.82
N THR A 34 -24.03 6.29 7.43
CA THR A 34 -25.38 6.12 6.87
C THR A 34 -26.27 7.15 7.54
N CYS A 35 -26.61 8.24 6.84
CA CYS A 35 -27.60 9.22 7.31
C CYS A 35 -28.98 8.60 7.20
N ASN A 36 -29.45 7.94 8.25
CA ASN A 36 -30.87 7.65 8.42
C ASN A 36 -31.44 8.63 9.43
N SER A 37 -32.73 8.93 9.32
CA SER A 37 -33.50 9.86 10.19
C SER A 37 -33.34 9.60 11.71
N ASP A 38 -32.84 8.45 12.11
CA ASP A 38 -32.73 7.98 13.50
C ASP A 38 -31.35 8.15 14.14
N GLY A 39 -30.49 9.02 13.63
CA GLY A 39 -29.17 9.29 14.18
C GLY A 39 -28.01 8.73 13.36
N LYS A 40 -26.80 9.17 13.70
CA LYS A 40 -25.54 8.83 12.99
C LYS A 40 -25.21 7.34 13.15
N LYS A 41 -25.68 6.52 12.25
CA LYS A 41 -25.22 5.13 12.16
C LYS A 41 -24.07 5.07 11.16
N THR A 42 -22.98 4.39 11.52
CA THR A 42 -21.88 4.12 10.61
C THR A 42 -21.84 2.62 10.34
N LYS A 43 -21.53 2.22 9.10
CA LYS A 43 -21.30 0.82 8.75
C LYS A 43 -19.97 0.63 8.03
N ILE A 44 -19.42 -0.56 8.20
CA ILE A 44 -18.27 -1.00 7.44
C ILE A 44 -18.77 -1.46 6.08
N ILE A 45 -18.11 -1.02 5.03
CA ILE A 45 -18.34 -1.50 3.68
C ILE A 45 -17.04 -2.08 3.17
N ILE A 46 -17.14 -3.28 2.61
CA ILE A 46 -16.12 -3.86 1.74
C ILE A 46 -16.56 -3.50 0.33
N SER A 47 -15.81 -2.67 -0.35
CA SER A 47 -16.10 -2.29 -1.74
C SER A 47 -15.05 -2.84 -2.66
N VAL A 48 -15.52 -3.39 -3.78
CA VAL A 48 -14.67 -3.60 -4.95
C VAL A 48 -14.41 -2.21 -5.54
N PRO A 49 -13.19 -1.84 -5.82
CA PRO A 49 -12.89 -0.54 -6.41
C PRO A 49 -13.64 -0.34 -7.72
N LYS A 50 -14.27 0.83 -7.88
CA LYS A 50 -15.09 1.17 -9.04
C LYS A 50 -14.30 1.51 -10.32
N SER A 51 -12.99 1.58 -10.24
CA SER A 51 -12.13 1.93 -11.38
C SER A 51 -11.11 0.84 -11.65
N ASP A 52 -10.85 0.58 -12.92
CA ASP A 52 -9.85 -0.38 -13.38
C ASP A 52 -8.44 -0.12 -12.80
N THR A 53 -8.13 1.14 -12.50
CA THR A 53 -6.85 1.53 -11.88
C THR A 53 -6.72 1.12 -10.39
N SER A 54 -7.81 0.71 -9.77
CA SER A 54 -7.81 0.30 -8.37
C SER A 54 -7.68 -1.22 -8.22
N PHE A 55 -8.02 -1.98 -9.28
CA PHE A 55 -7.63 -3.38 -9.41
C PHE A 55 -6.21 -3.42 -9.96
N ARG A 56 -5.29 -4.01 -9.22
CA ARG A 56 -3.89 -4.10 -9.65
C ARG A 56 -3.18 -5.29 -9.03
N GLU A 57 -2.18 -5.73 -9.76
CA GLU A 57 -1.23 -6.73 -9.34
C GLU A 57 0.07 -6.03 -8.89
N ILE A 58 0.63 -6.50 -7.78
CA ILE A 58 1.88 -5.98 -7.24
C ILE A 58 2.83 -7.15 -7.07
N ALA A 59 4.01 -7.08 -7.68
CA ALA A 59 5.05 -8.08 -7.49
C ALA A 59 5.50 -8.13 -6.02
N ILE A 60 5.62 -9.33 -5.47
CA ILE A 60 6.07 -9.56 -4.10
C ILE A 60 7.59 -9.81 -4.15
N PRO A 61 8.40 -9.01 -3.42
CA PRO A 61 9.81 -9.30 -3.25
C PRO A 61 10.03 -10.67 -2.58
N GLU A 62 11.10 -11.37 -2.95
CA GLU A 62 11.41 -12.72 -2.50
C GLU A 62 11.39 -12.86 -0.97
N PHE A 63 12.08 -11.98 -0.26
CA PHE A 63 12.13 -11.99 1.22
C PHE A 63 10.72 -11.87 1.83
N LEU A 64 9.79 -11.16 1.18
CA LEU A 64 8.44 -11.00 1.67
C LEU A 64 7.57 -12.22 1.34
N ALA A 65 7.84 -12.90 0.22
CA ALA A 65 7.19 -14.16 -0.13
C ALA A 65 7.54 -15.27 0.89
N GLU A 66 8.82 -15.36 1.28
CA GLU A 66 9.26 -16.27 2.35
C GLU A 66 8.56 -15.99 3.68
N TYR A 67 8.45 -14.70 4.04
CA TYR A 67 7.73 -14.28 5.22
C TYR A 67 6.23 -14.66 5.14
N PHE A 68 5.57 -14.43 4.02
CA PHE A 68 4.17 -14.81 3.83
C PHE A 68 3.98 -16.33 3.89
N MET A 69 4.92 -17.10 3.35
CA MET A 69 4.88 -18.56 3.42
C MET A 69 4.87 -19.08 4.88
N ALA A 70 5.68 -18.45 5.75
CA ALA A 70 5.78 -18.83 7.16
C ALA A 70 4.50 -18.50 7.97
N PHE A 71 3.69 -17.54 7.52
CA PHE A 71 2.49 -17.07 8.23
C PHE A 71 1.18 -17.36 7.48
N LYS A 72 1.24 -18.06 6.35
CA LYS A 72 0.06 -18.32 5.53
C LYS A 72 -1.01 -19.05 6.36
N GLY A 73 -2.20 -18.44 6.43
CA GLY A 73 -3.43 -19.03 6.97
C GLY A 73 -4.34 -19.55 5.87
N ASP A 74 -5.57 -19.86 6.25
CA ASP A 74 -6.61 -20.25 5.30
C ASP A 74 -6.92 -19.11 4.32
N ASP A 75 -7.21 -19.43 3.09
CA ASP A 75 -7.40 -18.46 2.00
C ASP A 75 -8.47 -17.41 2.32
N ASN A 76 -9.52 -17.77 3.09
CA ASN A 76 -10.60 -16.87 3.51
C ASN A 76 -10.22 -15.95 4.69
N TYR A 77 -9.08 -16.17 5.33
CA TYR A 77 -8.66 -15.37 6.47
C TYR A 77 -8.04 -14.06 6.03
N TYR A 78 -8.42 -12.99 6.72
CA TYR A 78 -7.76 -11.70 6.55
C TYR A 78 -6.33 -11.74 7.09
N VAL A 79 -5.38 -11.25 6.30
CA VAL A 79 -3.95 -11.26 6.66
C VAL A 79 -3.67 -10.54 7.99
N LEU A 80 -4.37 -9.43 8.26
CA LEU A 80 -4.16 -8.64 9.49
C LEU A 80 -4.72 -9.28 10.76
N SER A 81 -5.73 -10.13 10.66
CA SER A 81 -6.36 -10.74 11.83
C SER A 81 -6.00 -12.21 12.00
N GLY A 82 -5.51 -12.87 10.93
CA GLY A 82 -5.35 -14.33 10.90
C GLY A 82 -6.67 -15.08 11.08
N SER A 83 -7.82 -14.48 10.71
CA SER A 83 -9.14 -15.06 10.88
C SER A 83 -10.13 -14.46 9.86
N GLU A 84 -11.36 -14.97 9.85
CA GLU A 84 -12.46 -14.41 9.03
C GLU A 84 -12.93 -13.00 9.49
N LYS A 85 -12.43 -12.51 10.63
CA LYS A 85 -12.84 -11.21 11.17
C LYS A 85 -11.98 -10.09 10.58
N ILE A 86 -12.65 -9.11 9.98
CA ILE A 86 -12.01 -7.94 9.43
C ILE A 86 -11.45 -7.01 10.53
N VAL A 87 -10.26 -6.49 10.29
CA VAL A 87 -9.71 -5.39 11.11
C VAL A 87 -10.10 -4.07 10.46
N GLU A 88 -10.86 -3.25 11.18
CA GLU A 88 -11.24 -1.94 10.67
C GLU A 88 -10.02 -1.01 10.51
N PRO A 89 -10.01 -0.13 9.47
CA PRO A 89 -8.93 0.83 9.27
C PRO A 89 -8.61 1.68 10.50
N ARG A 90 -9.65 2.12 11.24
CA ARG A 90 -9.46 2.92 12.46
C ARG A 90 -8.82 2.11 13.58
N ALA A 91 -9.27 0.86 13.77
CA ALA A 91 -8.68 -0.04 14.77
C ALA A 91 -7.21 -0.35 14.45
N TYR A 92 -6.90 -0.54 13.15
CA TYR A 92 -5.52 -0.73 12.70
C TYR A 92 -4.65 0.52 12.94
N GLN A 93 -5.17 1.72 12.68
CA GLN A 93 -4.45 2.97 13.00
C GLN A 93 -4.10 3.10 14.48
N TYR A 94 -5.00 2.70 15.39
CA TYR A 94 -4.69 2.69 16.83
C TYR A 94 -3.58 1.69 17.18
N ARG A 95 -3.63 0.47 16.60
CA ARG A 95 -2.57 -0.54 16.79
C ARG A 95 -1.24 -0.03 16.25
N TYR A 96 -1.23 0.58 15.08
CA TYR A 96 -0.05 1.16 14.46
C TYR A 96 0.57 2.26 15.33
N LYS A 97 -0.24 3.21 15.83
CA LYS A 97 0.24 4.27 16.74
C LYS A 97 0.83 3.70 18.03
N ARG A 98 0.24 2.65 18.58
CA ARG A 98 0.79 1.98 19.77
C ARG A 98 2.18 1.41 19.48
N VAL A 99 2.35 0.69 18.38
CA VAL A 99 3.66 0.14 17.99
C VAL A 99 4.70 1.25 17.81
N LEU A 100 4.34 2.37 17.18
CA LEU A 100 5.24 3.52 17.05
C LEU A 100 5.66 4.10 18.41
N SER A 101 4.72 4.23 19.34
CA SER A 101 5.00 4.71 20.70
C SER A 101 5.93 3.76 21.45
N GLU A 102 5.67 2.45 21.37
CA GLU A 102 6.49 1.41 22.02
C GLU A 102 7.92 1.33 21.44
N SER A 103 8.07 1.64 20.13
CA SER A 103 9.37 1.60 19.43
C SER A 103 10.12 2.94 19.43
N ASN A 104 9.62 3.99 20.08
CA ASN A 104 10.16 5.35 20.02
C ASN A 104 10.41 5.89 18.60
N SER A 105 9.61 5.43 17.63
CA SER A 105 9.79 5.74 16.21
C SER A 105 9.17 7.08 15.78
N GLY A 106 8.73 7.90 16.73
CA GLY A 106 8.07 9.19 16.43
C GLY A 106 6.60 9.07 16.04
N ASP A 107 5.92 10.20 15.83
CA ASP A 107 4.50 10.23 15.43
C ASP A 107 4.39 10.24 13.90
N HIS A 108 4.25 9.06 13.33
CA HIS A 108 4.04 8.87 11.90
C HIS A 108 2.63 8.36 11.60
N THR A 109 2.03 8.86 10.52
CA THR A 109 0.76 8.34 10.05
C THR A 109 0.97 7.09 9.20
N TYR A 110 -0.02 6.20 9.14
CA TYR A 110 0.03 5.07 8.19
C TYR A 110 0.19 5.54 6.74
N HIS A 111 -0.40 6.67 6.38
CA HIS A 111 -0.23 7.26 5.05
C HIS A 111 1.22 7.71 4.81
N GLY A 112 1.92 8.13 5.86
CA GLY A 112 3.36 8.43 5.83
C GLY A 112 4.20 7.24 5.41
N LEU A 113 3.88 6.01 5.86
CA LEU A 113 4.58 4.80 5.41
C LEU A 113 4.48 4.59 3.90
N ARG A 114 3.30 4.85 3.33
CA ARG A 114 3.12 4.76 1.88
C ARG A 114 3.91 5.85 1.15
N HIS A 115 4.02 7.05 1.73
CA HIS A 115 4.89 8.11 1.20
C HIS A 115 6.36 7.71 1.24
N THR A 116 6.82 7.19 2.38
CA THR A 116 8.20 6.68 2.53
C THR A 116 8.49 5.59 1.52
N PHE A 117 7.58 4.62 1.36
CA PHE A 117 7.71 3.58 0.34
C PHE A 117 7.87 4.18 -1.06
N ALA A 118 7.02 5.12 -1.44
CA ALA A 118 7.06 5.74 -2.77
C ALA A 118 8.35 6.56 -2.98
N THR A 119 8.79 7.32 -1.98
CA THR A 119 10.05 8.08 -2.03
C THR A 119 11.24 7.14 -2.18
N ASN A 120 11.28 6.06 -1.39
CA ASN A 120 12.35 5.05 -1.49
C ASN A 120 12.37 4.38 -2.86
N CYS A 121 11.21 4.08 -3.46
CA CYS A 121 11.14 3.54 -4.82
C CYS A 121 11.79 4.48 -5.84
N ILE A 122 11.45 5.77 -5.82
CA ILE A 122 12.03 6.77 -6.72
C ILE A 122 13.54 6.88 -6.50
N GLN A 123 14.00 6.95 -5.26
CA GLN A 123 15.43 7.02 -4.93
C GLN A 123 16.22 5.80 -5.39
N ASN A 124 15.56 4.63 -5.46
CA ASN A 124 16.14 3.38 -5.97
C ASN A 124 15.90 3.13 -7.47
N GLY A 125 15.48 4.16 -8.21
CA GLY A 125 15.43 4.11 -9.67
C GLY A 125 14.15 3.50 -10.26
N PHE A 126 13.09 3.35 -9.48
CA PHE A 126 11.78 2.99 -10.05
C PHE A 126 11.30 4.10 -10.98
N ASP A 127 10.87 3.73 -12.17
CA ASP A 127 10.22 4.70 -13.05
C ASP A 127 8.84 5.11 -12.50
N VAL A 128 8.45 6.35 -12.80
CA VAL A 128 7.25 6.98 -12.23
C VAL A 128 5.97 6.26 -12.65
N LYS A 129 5.94 5.68 -13.85
CA LYS A 129 4.78 4.96 -14.37
C LYS A 129 4.57 3.65 -13.61
N THR A 130 5.62 2.85 -13.45
CA THR A 130 5.60 1.62 -12.66
C THR A 130 5.21 1.89 -11.23
N LEU A 131 5.80 2.92 -10.59
CA LEU A 131 5.41 3.30 -9.23
C LEU A 131 3.95 3.74 -9.13
N SER A 132 3.46 4.51 -10.12
CA SER A 132 2.05 4.92 -10.18
C SER A 132 1.10 3.72 -10.24
N MET A 133 1.45 2.68 -11.01
CA MET A 133 0.69 1.43 -11.10
C MET A 133 0.70 0.67 -9.77
N ILE A 134 1.86 0.48 -9.14
CA ILE A 134 2.00 -0.16 -7.81
C ILE A 134 1.13 0.55 -6.77
N LEU A 135 1.17 1.88 -6.76
CA LEU A 135 0.39 2.68 -5.83
C LEU A 135 -1.11 2.72 -6.18
N GLY A 136 -1.51 2.39 -7.40
CA GLY A 136 -2.90 2.51 -7.87
C GLY A 136 -3.35 3.98 -7.88
N HIS A 137 -2.53 4.88 -8.41
CA HIS A 137 -2.91 6.25 -8.65
C HIS A 137 -3.72 6.34 -9.96
N LYS A 138 -4.76 7.17 -9.95
CA LYS A 138 -5.64 7.34 -11.11
C LYS A 138 -4.89 7.90 -12.32
N THR A 139 -3.87 8.71 -12.10
CA THR A 139 -3.01 9.27 -13.15
C THR A 139 -1.56 9.27 -12.69
N VAL A 140 -0.63 9.15 -13.62
CA VAL A 140 0.81 9.21 -13.36
C VAL A 140 1.22 10.58 -12.77
N ASN A 141 0.50 11.63 -13.16
CA ASN A 141 0.76 12.99 -12.67
C ASN A 141 0.66 13.10 -11.13
N ILE A 142 -0.19 12.29 -10.48
CA ILE A 142 -0.27 12.26 -9.02
C ILE A 142 1.06 11.80 -8.42
N THR A 143 1.69 10.80 -9.01
CA THR A 143 3.01 10.30 -8.57
C THR A 143 4.10 11.29 -8.90
N LEU A 144 4.10 11.83 -10.10
CA LEU A 144 5.07 12.81 -10.58
C LEU A 144 5.11 14.04 -9.68
N ASN A 145 3.96 14.70 -9.48
CA ASN A 145 3.88 15.93 -8.68
C ASN A 145 4.21 15.74 -7.20
N ARG A 146 4.02 14.52 -6.69
CA ARG A 146 4.18 14.25 -5.25
C ARG A 146 5.56 13.75 -4.87
N TYR A 147 6.23 13.01 -5.75
CA TYR A 147 7.47 12.30 -5.42
C TYR A 147 8.66 12.65 -6.31
N VAL A 148 8.42 13.27 -7.45
CA VAL A 148 9.50 13.67 -8.36
C VAL A 148 9.72 15.17 -8.23
N HIS A 149 10.74 15.53 -7.48
CA HIS A 149 11.17 16.92 -7.38
C HIS A 149 12.50 17.08 -8.12
N PRO A 150 12.70 18.16 -8.89
CA PRO A 150 13.98 18.45 -9.50
C PRO A 150 15.08 18.49 -8.42
N ASP A 151 16.06 17.59 -8.54
CA ASP A 151 17.22 17.55 -7.66
C ASP A 151 18.48 17.60 -8.54
N TYR A 152 19.19 18.70 -8.48
CA TYR A 152 20.43 18.93 -9.25
C TYR A 152 21.50 17.88 -8.96
N VAL A 153 21.58 17.35 -7.74
CA VAL A 153 22.52 16.28 -7.38
C VAL A 153 22.18 14.99 -8.11
N HIS A 154 20.89 14.69 -8.20
CA HIS A 154 20.41 13.51 -8.94
C HIS A 154 20.62 13.67 -10.45
N GLU A 155 20.29 14.85 -10.99
CA GLU A 155 20.52 15.20 -12.39
C GLU A 155 22.00 15.02 -12.77
N ARG A 156 22.91 15.56 -11.96
CA ARG A 156 24.38 15.39 -12.17
C ARG A 156 24.79 13.91 -12.19
N LYS A 157 24.24 13.09 -11.28
CA LYS A 157 24.52 11.64 -11.27
C LYS A 157 24.05 10.95 -12.55
N LEU A 158 22.89 11.32 -13.06
CA LEU A 158 22.36 10.78 -14.31
C LEU A 158 23.20 11.22 -15.51
N MET A 159 23.57 12.50 -15.58
CA MET A 159 24.44 13.01 -16.65
C MET A 159 25.81 12.32 -16.65
N ASN A 160 26.39 12.05 -15.49
CA ASN A 160 27.65 11.33 -15.40
C ASN A 160 27.57 9.88 -15.92
N LYS A 161 26.37 9.24 -15.88
CA LYS A 161 26.21 7.91 -16.49
C LYS A 161 26.30 7.93 -18.01
N LEU A 162 26.04 9.06 -18.66
CA LEU A 162 26.20 9.21 -20.11
C LEU A 162 27.65 9.07 -20.54
N ALA A 163 28.61 9.41 -19.68
CA ALA A 163 30.02 9.23 -19.97
C ALA A 163 30.43 7.75 -20.22
N MET A 164 29.59 6.80 -19.81
CA MET A 164 29.82 5.37 -20.09
C MET A 164 29.37 4.95 -21.51
N LEU A 165 28.69 5.84 -22.22
CA LEU A 165 28.18 5.58 -23.58
C LEU A 165 29.10 6.11 -24.67
N PHE A 166 30.12 6.87 -24.28
CA PHE A 166 31.12 7.48 -25.14
C PHE A 166 32.53 7.08 -24.70
#